data_d51e93db24bbce9e9c956bcee8dc65db
#
_entry.id   d51e93db24bbce9e9c956bcee8dc65db
#
_cell.length_a   1.000
_cell.length_b   1.000
_cell.length_c   1.000
_cell.angle_alpha   90.00
_cell.angle_beta   90.00
_cell.angle_gamma   90.00
#
_symmetry.space_group_name_H-M   'P 1'
#
loop_
_entity.id
_entity.type
_entity.pdbx_description
1 polymer ?
#
loop_
_entity_poly.entity_id
_entity_poly.type
_entity_poly.pdbx_seq_one_letter_code
_entity_poly.pdbx_strand_id
1 'polypeptide(L)'
;MSDAWRADRVGSALRGENPTVVRRLDAGFAAIGDVQFLPGYSVLLTDDPAVERLSELPRSRRLAFLGDMERLGEAVERACRRVESGFRRVNLEILGNRDHFLHAHVWPRYDWEPEDLVRLPVWLYPRGMWSEERYALGARHDPLREAVGDELDRLMG
;
A
#
# COMPACT_ATOMS: atom_id res chain seq x y z
N MET A 1 -11.19 -1.14 19.58
CA MET A 1 -11.54 -0.36 18.38
C MET A 1 -12.33 -1.21 17.40
N SER A 2 -13.34 -0.64 16.82
CA SER A 2 -14.15 -1.30 15.79
C SER A 2 -13.35 -1.48 14.50
N ASP A 3 -13.39 -2.66 13.89
CA ASP A 3 -12.80 -2.95 12.58
C ASP A 3 -13.73 -2.58 11.40
N ALA A 4 -14.74 -1.76 11.67
CA ALA A 4 -15.73 -1.35 10.67
C ALA A 4 -15.11 -0.67 9.43
N TRP A 5 -13.95 -0.01 9.59
CA TRP A 5 -13.23 0.63 8.50
C TRP A 5 -12.79 -0.37 7.40
N ARG A 6 -12.58 -1.65 7.76
CA ARG A 6 -12.20 -2.70 6.79
C ARG A 6 -13.30 -3.00 5.78
N ALA A 7 -14.55 -2.87 6.20
CA ALA A 7 -15.70 -3.09 5.32
C ALA A 7 -15.92 -1.93 4.33
N ASP A 8 -15.35 -0.75 4.63
CA ASP A 8 -15.49 0.47 3.81
C ASP A 8 -14.18 1.26 3.84
N ARG A 9 -13.14 0.72 3.23
CA ARG A 9 -11.78 1.28 3.29
C ARG A 9 -11.69 2.68 2.71
N VAL A 10 -12.36 2.93 1.59
CA VAL A 10 -12.35 4.24 0.92
C VAL A 10 -13.21 5.24 1.68
N GLY A 11 -14.44 4.88 2.03
CA GLY A 11 -15.33 5.76 2.78
C GLY A 11 -14.78 6.13 4.15
N SER A 12 -14.19 5.16 4.86
CA SER A 12 -13.53 5.43 6.15
C SER A 12 -12.33 6.36 6.01
N ALA A 13 -11.55 6.22 4.93
CA ALA A 13 -10.44 7.14 4.64
C ALA A 13 -10.95 8.57 4.41
N LEU A 14 -12.04 8.72 3.64
CA LEU A 14 -12.67 10.02 3.41
C LEU A 14 -13.18 10.68 4.69
N ARG A 15 -13.66 9.89 5.64
CA ARG A 15 -14.13 10.38 6.95
C ARG A 15 -13.02 10.57 7.99
N GLY A 16 -11.76 10.24 7.65
CA GLY A 16 -10.66 10.28 8.61
C GLY A 16 -10.69 9.17 9.67
N GLU A 17 -11.40 8.08 9.39
CA GLU A 17 -11.62 6.95 10.33
C GLU A 17 -10.77 5.73 10.00
N ASN A 18 -10.08 5.72 8.87
CA ASN A 18 -9.24 4.58 8.47
C ASN A 18 -7.84 4.70 9.11
N PRO A 19 -7.51 3.83 10.09
CA PRO A 19 -6.26 3.95 10.85
C PRO A 19 -5.02 3.59 10.02
N THR A 20 -5.17 3.00 8.85
CA THR A 20 -4.04 2.62 7.99
C THR A 20 -3.58 3.77 7.09
N VAL A 21 -4.36 4.83 6.95
CA VAL A 21 -3.99 5.98 6.10
C VAL A 21 -2.73 6.65 6.67
N VAL A 22 -1.75 6.84 5.80
CA VAL A 22 -0.49 7.52 6.09
C VAL A 22 -0.55 8.97 5.64
N ARG A 23 -0.98 9.19 4.39
CA ARG A 23 -1.14 10.54 3.80
C ARG A 23 -2.25 10.55 2.77
N ARG A 24 -2.93 11.68 2.64
CA ARG A 24 -3.75 11.97 1.47
C ARG A 24 -2.86 12.48 0.35
N LEU A 25 -3.08 11.95 -0.87
CA LEU A 25 -2.37 12.36 -2.08
C LEU A 25 -3.32 13.09 -3.05
N ASP A 26 -2.91 13.31 -4.30
CA ASP A 26 -3.71 14.09 -5.26
C ASP A 26 -5.00 13.39 -5.69
N ALA A 27 -4.95 12.07 -5.87
CA ALA A 27 -6.07 11.27 -6.37
C ALA A 27 -6.46 10.10 -5.46
N GLY A 28 -5.90 10.03 -4.25
CA GLY A 28 -6.17 8.92 -3.35
C GLY A 28 -5.50 9.05 -2.00
N PHE A 29 -5.46 7.94 -1.28
CA PHE A 29 -4.87 7.84 0.04
C PHE A 29 -3.76 6.80 0.05
N ALA A 30 -2.57 7.20 0.46
CA ALA A 30 -1.51 6.25 0.78
C ALA A 30 -1.83 5.61 2.14
N ALA A 31 -1.91 4.30 2.16
CA ALA A 31 -2.18 3.51 3.35
C ALA A 31 -1.10 2.46 3.55
N ILE A 32 -0.74 2.17 4.81
CA ILE A 32 0.08 1.01 5.14
C ILE A 32 -0.80 -0.25 5.08
N GLY A 33 -0.28 -1.34 4.51
CA GLY A 33 -1.02 -2.60 4.43
C GLY A 33 -1.27 -3.21 5.80
N ASP A 34 -2.43 -3.81 6.00
CA ASP A 34 -2.79 -4.47 7.25
C ASP A 34 -2.15 -5.86 7.43
N VAL A 35 -1.39 -6.33 6.45
CA VAL A 35 -0.50 -7.49 6.54
C VAL A 35 0.91 -7.09 6.13
N GLN A 36 1.90 -7.45 6.93
CA GLN A 36 3.28 -6.98 6.80
C GLN A 36 4.32 -8.12 6.77
N PHE A 37 4.01 -9.23 6.08
CA PHE A 37 5.03 -10.27 5.89
C PHE A 37 6.17 -9.80 4.94
N LEU A 38 5.91 -8.79 4.12
CA LEU A 38 6.92 -7.99 3.44
C LEU A 38 6.84 -6.58 4.01
N PRO A 39 7.72 -6.21 4.94
CA PRO A 39 7.62 -4.94 5.67
C PRO A 39 7.65 -3.73 4.73
N GLY A 40 6.71 -2.82 4.92
CA GLY A 40 6.53 -1.64 4.06
C GLY A 40 5.45 -1.82 2.99
N TYR A 41 4.81 -2.98 2.92
CA TYR A 41 3.67 -3.14 2.03
C TYR A 41 2.67 -2.02 2.24
N SER A 42 2.34 -1.33 1.16
CA SER A 42 1.46 -0.17 1.16
C SER A 42 0.43 -0.29 0.05
N VAL A 43 -0.66 0.44 0.20
CA VAL A 43 -1.76 0.47 -0.76
C VAL A 43 -2.12 1.91 -1.07
N LEU A 44 -2.30 2.23 -2.34
CA LEU A 44 -2.94 3.47 -2.76
C LEU A 44 -4.43 3.20 -2.94
N LEU A 45 -5.27 3.82 -2.11
CA LEU A 45 -6.73 3.77 -2.23
C LEU A 45 -7.21 4.92 -3.10
N THR A 46 -8.18 4.67 -3.99
CA THR A 46 -8.89 5.77 -4.66
C THR A 46 -9.57 6.70 -3.64
N ASP A 47 -9.82 7.94 -4.00
CA ASP A 47 -10.62 8.87 -3.19
C ASP A 47 -12.09 8.92 -3.61
N ASP A 48 -12.51 8.05 -4.52
CA ASP A 48 -13.91 7.92 -4.96
C ASP A 48 -14.36 6.45 -4.82
N PRO A 49 -15.25 6.15 -3.84
CA PRO A 49 -15.69 4.78 -3.59
C PRO A 49 -16.52 4.17 -4.73
N ALA A 50 -17.01 4.97 -5.67
CA ALA A 50 -17.77 4.50 -6.83
C ALA A 50 -16.87 4.03 -7.97
N VAL A 51 -15.57 4.32 -7.93
CA VAL A 51 -14.62 3.96 -8.99
C VAL A 51 -14.01 2.59 -8.71
N GLU A 52 -14.20 1.68 -9.64
CA GLU A 52 -13.66 0.33 -9.56
C GLU A 52 -12.45 0.11 -10.49
N ARG A 53 -12.43 0.77 -11.63
CA ARG A 53 -11.39 0.60 -12.65
C ARG A 53 -10.74 1.93 -13.02
N LEU A 54 -9.44 1.87 -13.27
CA LEU A 54 -8.68 3.03 -13.72
C LEU A 54 -9.33 3.71 -14.95
N SER A 55 -9.88 2.91 -15.88
CA SER A 55 -10.52 3.40 -17.10
C SER A 55 -11.81 4.20 -16.86
N GLU A 56 -12.42 4.12 -15.68
CA GLU A 56 -13.62 4.91 -15.33
C GLU A 56 -13.28 6.37 -14.98
N LEU A 57 -12.03 6.63 -14.62
CA LEU A 57 -11.57 7.99 -14.36
C LEU A 57 -11.36 8.76 -15.66
N PRO A 58 -11.70 10.06 -15.70
CA PRO A 58 -11.23 10.92 -16.80
C PRO A 58 -9.70 10.95 -16.84
N ARG A 59 -9.14 11.17 -18.03
CA ARG A 59 -7.70 11.03 -18.26
C ARG A 59 -6.83 11.80 -17.24
N SER A 60 -7.19 13.02 -16.91
CA SER A 60 -6.44 13.82 -15.93
C SER A 60 -6.38 13.17 -14.55
N ARG A 61 -7.51 12.64 -14.09
CA ARG A 61 -7.58 11.93 -12.81
C ARG A 61 -6.86 10.57 -12.85
N ARG A 62 -6.91 9.91 -13.99
CA ARG A 62 -6.18 8.66 -14.23
C ARG A 62 -4.68 8.87 -14.12
N LEU A 63 -4.16 9.92 -14.76
CA LEU A 63 -2.74 10.28 -14.67
C LEU A 63 -2.35 10.71 -13.24
N ALA A 64 -3.23 11.42 -12.53
CA ALA A 64 -3.00 11.79 -11.14
C ALA A 64 -2.90 10.54 -10.24
N PHE A 65 -3.79 9.56 -10.42
CA PHE A 65 -3.75 8.30 -9.67
C PHE A 65 -2.46 7.51 -9.96
N LEU A 66 -2.06 7.41 -11.22
CA LEU A 66 -0.81 6.75 -11.59
C LEU A 66 0.41 7.49 -11.05
N GLY A 67 0.37 8.83 -11.02
CA GLY A 67 1.39 9.66 -10.40
C GLY A 67 1.49 9.44 -8.89
N ASP A 68 0.36 9.30 -8.20
CA ASP A 68 0.32 8.97 -6.78
C ASP A 68 0.89 7.57 -6.51
N MET A 69 0.58 6.59 -7.38
CA MET A 69 1.14 5.25 -7.28
C MET A 69 2.68 5.27 -7.43
N GLU A 70 3.19 6.03 -8.37
CA GLU A 70 4.63 6.21 -8.57
C GLU A 70 5.28 6.83 -7.34
N ARG A 71 4.71 7.93 -6.79
CA ARG A 71 5.23 8.60 -5.58
C ARG A 71 5.21 7.66 -4.36
N LEU A 72 4.14 6.92 -4.17
CA LEU A 72 4.07 5.94 -3.08
C LEU A 72 5.13 4.84 -3.27
N GLY A 73 5.32 4.38 -4.50
CA GLY A 73 6.37 3.41 -4.83
C GLY A 73 7.76 3.92 -4.48
N GLU A 74 8.09 5.16 -4.86
CA GLU A 74 9.36 5.79 -4.52
C GLU A 74 9.52 6.02 -3.01
N ALA A 75 8.46 6.46 -2.33
CA ALA A 75 8.49 6.65 -0.87
C ALA A 75 8.76 5.34 -0.13
N VAL A 76 8.08 4.26 -0.53
CA VAL A 76 8.30 2.92 0.04
C VAL A 76 9.73 2.44 -0.22
N GLU A 77 10.23 2.61 -1.44
CA GLU A 77 11.61 2.24 -1.78
C GLU A 77 12.62 2.96 -0.89
N ARG A 78 12.52 4.27 -0.76
CA ARG A 78 13.43 5.08 0.05
C ARG A 78 13.35 4.72 1.55
N ALA A 79 12.14 4.58 2.07
CA ALA A 79 11.92 4.21 3.46
C ALA A 79 12.46 2.81 3.77
N CYS A 80 12.16 1.82 2.94
CA CYS A 80 12.63 0.45 3.14
C CYS A 80 14.15 0.33 3.04
N ARG A 81 14.79 1.04 2.12
CA ARG A 81 16.26 1.07 2.03
C ARG A 81 16.91 1.62 3.31
N ARG A 82 16.25 2.56 3.97
CA ARG A 82 16.78 3.19 5.19
C ARG A 82 16.51 2.40 6.45
N VAL A 83 15.32 1.79 6.55
CA VAL A 83 14.83 1.17 7.81
C VAL A 83 15.03 -0.33 7.83
N GLU A 84 14.94 -0.99 6.68
CA GLU A 84 15.00 -2.45 6.56
C GLU A 84 16.31 -2.92 5.92
N SER A 85 16.64 -4.19 6.13
CA SER A 85 17.78 -4.84 5.47
C SER A 85 17.32 -5.72 4.32
N GLY A 86 18.18 -5.85 3.28
CA GLY A 86 17.94 -6.76 2.16
C GLY A 86 16.91 -6.27 1.14
N PHE A 87 16.55 -4.98 1.17
CA PHE A 87 15.64 -4.43 0.18
C PHE A 87 16.17 -4.59 -1.25
N ARG A 88 15.31 -5.02 -2.18
CA ARG A 88 15.63 -5.20 -3.60
C ARG A 88 14.94 -4.19 -4.49
N ARG A 89 13.61 -4.18 -4.49
CA ARG A 89 12.79 -3.37 -5.39
C ARG A 89 11.35 -3.28 -4.89
N VAL A 90 10.54 -2.44 -5.52
CA VAL A 90 9.09 -2.47 -5.36
C VAL A 90 8.41 -3.09 -6.58
N ASN A 91 7.31 -3.82 -6.35
CA ASN A 91 6.37 -4.20 -7.38
C ASN A 91 5.13 -3.34 -7.25
N LEU A 92 4.62 -2.84 -8.38
CA LEU A 92 3.44 -2.00 -8.46
C LEU A 92 2.35 -2.75 -9.23
N GLU A 93 1.16 -2.86 -8.64
CA GLU A 93 0.07 -3.64 -9.21
C GLU A 93 -1.28 -2.96 -9.02
N ILE A 94 -2.11 -2.94 -10.06
CA ILE A 94 -3.52 -2.57 -9.98
C ILE A 94 -4.32 -3.81 -10.40
N LEU A 95 -5.01 -4.44 -9.45
CA LEU A 95 -5.71 -5.70 -9.67
C LEU A 95 -7.24 -5.52 -9.58
N GLY A 96 -7.84 -5.51 -8.39
CA GLY A 96 -9.28 -5.30 -8.22
C GLY A 96 -10.13 -6.55 -8.37
N ASN A 97 -9.55 -7.75 -8.35
CA ASN A 97 -10.29 -9.00 -8.53
C ASN A 97 -11.06 -9.42 -7.29
N ARG A 98 -10.59 -9.07 -6.11
CA ARG A 98 -11.22 -9.38 -4.84
C ARG A 98 -11.98 -8.18 -4.27
N ASP A 99 -11.26 -7.11 -4.00
CA ASP A 99 -11.83 -5.83 -3.56
C ASP A 99 -11.98 -4.95 -4.79
N HIS A 100 -13.21 -4.59 -5.15
CA HIS A 100 -13.53 -4.00 -6.45
C HIS A 100 -13.17 -2.52 -6.58
N PHE A 101 -13.13 -1.77 -5.48
CA PHE A 101 -12.74 -0.35 -5.56
C PHE A 101 -11.31 -0.20 -6.14
N LEU A 102 -11.09 0.85 -6.90
CA LEU A 102 -9.78 1.11 -7.50
C LEU A 102 -8.72 1.30 -6.41
N HIS A 103 -7.69 0.46 -6.46
CA HIS A 103 -6.54 0.56 -5.58
C HIS A 103 -5.29 -0.01 -6.24
N ALA A 104 -4.14 0.41 -5.77
CA ALA A 104 -2.85 -0.10 -6.22
C ALA A 104 -2.07 -0.68 -5.05
N HIS A 105 -1.41 -1.81 -5.29
CA HIS A 105 -0.52 -2.45 -4.32
C HIS A 105 0.91 -2.03 -4.58
N VAL A 106 1.62 -1.68 -3.53
CA VAL A 106 3.06 -1.37 -3.55
C VAL A 106 3.76 -2.37 -2.65
N TRP A 107 4.41 -3.36 -3.25
CA TRP A 107 5.07 -4.46 -2.56
C TRP A 107 6.58 -4.26 -2.56
N PRO A 108 7.21 -3.97 -1.41
CA PRO A 108 8.66 -4.08 -1.31
C PRO A 108 9.06 -5.55 -1.38
N ARG A 109 10.15 -5.83 -2.10
CA ARG A 109 10.69 -7.17 -2.26
C ARG A 109 12.08 -7.22 -1.64
N TYR A 110 12.43 -8.35 -1.04
CA TYR A 110 13.63 -8.50 -0.22
C TYR A 110 14.48 -9.70 -0.63
N ASP A 111 15.79 -9.61 -0.42
CA ASP A 111 16.74 -10.70 -0.69
C ASP A 111 16.54 -11.93 0.22
N TRP A 112 15.98 -11.72 1.41
CA TRP A 112 15.73 -12.77 2.39
C TRP A 112 14.41 -13.53 2.15
N GLU A 113 13.63 -13.19 1.14
CA GLU A 113 12.41 -13.93 0.80
C GLU A 113 12.77 -15.39 0.45
N PRO A 114 11.87 -16.37 0.71
CA PRO A 114 12.11 -17.76 0.33
C PRO A 114 12.52 -17.89 -1.14
N GLU A 115 13.51 -18.73 -1.42
CA GLU A 115 14.10 -18.88 -2.76
C GLU A 115 13.07 -19.23 -3.84
N ASP A 116 12.08 -20.05 -3.48
CA ASP A 116 10.99 -20.46 -4.36
C ASP A 116 9.93 -19.36 -4.60
N LEU A 117 9.91 -18.33 -3.76
CA LEU A 117 8.91 -17.25 -3.82
C LEU A 117 9.49 -15.91 -4.32
N VAL A 118 10.77 -15.67 -4.12
CA VAL A 118 11.38 -14.35 -4.39
C VAL A 118 11.27 -13.89 -5.84
N ARG A 119 11.13 -14.82 -6.78
CA ARG A 119 10.96 -14.53 -8.21
C ARG A 119 9.51 -14.44 -8.67
N LEU A 120 8.58 -14.74 -7.77
CA LEU A 120 7.15 -14.83 -8.09
C LEU A 120 6.41 -13.57 -7.64
N PRO A 121 5.25 -13.26 -8.26
CA PRO A 121 4.33 -12.26 -7.72
C PRO A 121 3.92 -12.63 -6.29
N VAL A 122 3.70 -11.61 -5.45
CA VAL A 122 3.36 -11.80 -4.04
C VAL A 122 2.07 -12.62 -3.85
N TRP A 123 1.14 -12.56 -4.81
CA TRP A 123 -0.12 -13.30 -4.78
C TRP A 123 0.05 -14.82 -4.80
N LEU A 124 1.24 -15.31 -5.12
CA LEU A 124 1.59 -16.74 -5.07
C LEU A 124 2.19 -17.16 -3.72
N TYR A 125 2.30 -16.25 -2.77
CA TYR A 125 2.66 -16.59 -1.39
C TYR A 125 1.59 -17.48 -0.76
N PRO A 126 1.99 -18.41 0.16
CA PRO A 126 1.03 -19.27 0.85
C PRO A 126 -0.08 -18.46 1.54
N ARG A 127 -1.33 -18.88 1.36
CA ARG A 127 -2.50 -18.16 1.88
C ARG A 127 -2.46 -17.95 3.40
N GLY A 128 -1.87 -18.88 4.15
CA GLY A 128 -1.72 -18.77 5.59
C GLY A 128 -0.96 -17.52 6.03
N MET A 129 0.01 -17.05 5.26
CA MET A 129 0.78 -15.84 5.59
C MET A 129 -0.09 -14.58 5.66
N TRP A 130 -1.18 -14.56 4.92
CA TRP A 130 -2.09 -13.40 4.87
C TRP A 130 -2.94 -13.26 6.14
N SER A 131 -3.06 -14.33 6.94
CA SER A 131 -3.89 -14.37 8.15
C SER A 131 -3.09 -14.66 9.43
N GLU A 132 -1.78 -14.86 9.35
CA GLU A 132 -0.95 -15.09 10.53
C GLU A 132 -0.82 -13.81 11.37
N GLU A 133 -1.16 -13.92 12.65
CA GLU A 133 -1.13 -12.79 13.59
C GLU A 133 0.25 -12.10 13.66
N ARG A 134 1.34 -12.88 13.56
CA ARG A 134 2.71 -12.34 13.56
C ARG A 134 2.98 -11.35 12.40
N TYR A 135 2.19 -11.41 11.34
CA TYR A 135 2.32 -10.50 10.19
C TYR A 135 1.29 -9.37 10.18
N ALA A 136 0.36 -9.37 11.13
CA ALA A 136 -0.60 -8.28 11.24
C ALA A 136 0.08 -6.95 11.52
N LEU A 137 -0.45 -5.89 10.92
CA LEU A 137 0.01 -4.54 11.19
C LEU A 137 -0.11 -4.23 12.69
N GLY A 138 0.95 -3.71 13.28
CA GLY A 138 1.01 -3.35 14.70
C GLY A 138 2.06 -2.29 14.97
N ALA A 139 2.20 -1.89 16.24
CA ALA A 139 3.10 -0.82 16.68
C ALA A 139 4.56 -1.01 16.25
N ARG A 140 5.02 -2.26 16.10
CA ARG A 140 6.38 -2.56 15.61
C ARG A 140 6.65 -2.03 14.20
N HIS A 141 5.60 -1.72 13.42
CA HIS A 141 5.69 -1.19 12.07
C HIS A 141 5.64 0.34 12.01
N ASP A 142 5.41 1.01 13.14
CA ASP A 142 5.30 2.47 13.20
C ASP A 142 6.55 3.18 12.67
N PRO A 143 7.79 2.76 12.97
CA PRO A 143 8.98 3.43 12.43
C PRO A 143 9.01 3.42 10.89
N LEU A 144 8.62 2.30 10.28
CA LEU A 144 8.57 2.19 8.81
C LEU A 144 7.41 2.99 8.23
N ARG A 145 6.26 2.96 8.88
CA ARG A 145 5.08 3.76 8.51
C ARG A 145 5.41 5.27 8.53
N GLU A 146 6.05 5.74 9.58
CA GLU A 146 6.51 7.13 9.70
C GLU A 146 7.53 7.48 8.61
N ALA A 147 8.49 6.59 8.35
CA ALA A 147 9.48 6.78 7.30
C ALA A 147 8.83 6.92 5.91
N VAL A 148 7.81 6.11 5.60
CA VAL A 148 7.05 6.24 4.34
C VAL A 148 6.33 7.59 4.28
N GLY A 149 5.70 8.01 5.38
CA GLY A 149 5.04 9.32 5.48
C GLY A 149 6.00 10.48 5.25
N ASP A 150 7.17 10.44 5.86
CA ASP A 150 8.21 11.47 5.70
C ASP A 150 8.72 11.55 4.25
N GLU A 151 8.91 10.41 3.58
CA GLU A 151 9.32 10.39 2.18
C GLU A 151 8.22 10.94 1.26
N LEU A 152 6.95 10.62 1.54
CA LEU A 152 5.82 11.22 0.81
C LEU A 152 5.79 12.73 0.97
N ASP A 153 5.99 13.25 2.17
CA ASP A 153 6.03 14.69 2.43
C ASP A 153 7.14 15.38 1.61
N ARG A 154 8.31 14.76 1.51
CA ARG A 154 9.42 15.27 0.68
C ARG A 154 9.10 15.25 -0.81
N LEU A 155 8.44 14.19 -1.29
CA LEU A 155 8.10 14.03 -2.71
C LEU A 155 6.93 14.93 -3.13
N MET A 156 6.02 15.25 -2.21
CA MET A 156 4.86 16.13 -2.44
C MET A 156 5.18 17.62 -2.23
N GLY A 157 6.20 17.89 -1.45
CA GLY A 157 6.62 19.23 -1.05
C GLY A 157 7.12 20.10 -2.12
#